data_489ac19e839ddde9472210d25eb21437
#
_entry.id   489ac19e839ddde9472210d25eb21437
#
_cell.length_a   1.000
_cell.length_b   1.000
_cell.length_c   1.000
_cell.angle_alpha   90.00
_cell.angle_beta   90.00
_cell.angle_gamma   90.00
#
_symmetry.space_group_name_H-M   'P 1'
#
loop_
_entity.id
_entity.type
_entity.pdbx_description
1 polymer ?
#
loop_
_entity_poly.entity_id
_entity_poly.type
_entity_poly.pdbx_seq_one_letter_code
_entity_poly.pdbx_strand_id
1 'polypeptide(L)'
;MEYIWQYLIIIVVLLVIAFAIVRSKHKDFKIEANKLVEYLGGKNNIINYEVNKSRFVVTLKDTEIVNKDAIQKMGAQGVVEIENQLKIIFGNDAKNLKKYIDELK
;
A
#
# COMPACT_ATOMS: atom_id res chain seq x y z
N MET A 1 1.65 -2.32 -47.73
CA MET A 1 1.31 -1.13 -46.99
C MET A 1 0.10 -1.31 -46.04
N GLU A 2 -0.86 -2.13 -46.44
CA GLU A 2 -2.03 -2.39 -45.58
C GLU A 2 -1.67 -3.07 -44.24
N TYR A 3 -0.61 -3.86 -44.26
CA TYR A 3 -0.18 -4.60 -43.03
C TYR A 3 0.46 -3.70 -41.98
N ILE A 4 1.03 -2.58 -42.36
CA ILE A 4 1.67 -1.63 -41.44
C ILE A 4 0.64 -0.96 -40.54
N TRP A 5 -0.51 -0.62 -41.08
CA TRP A 5 -1.61 0.00 -40.32
C TRP A 5 -2.13 -0.92 -39.23
N GLN A 6 -2.26 -2.22 -39.53
CA GLN A 6 -2.71 -3.19 -38.52
C GLN A 6 -1.72 -3.30 -37.38
N TYR A 7 -0.43 -3.33 -37.67
CA TYR A 7 0.61 -3.38 -36.64
C TYR A 7 0.63 -2.11 -35.80
N LEU A 8 0.45 -0.95 -36.41
CA LEU A 8 0.40 0.31 -35.68
C LEU A 8 -0.75 0.36 -34.71
N ILE A 9 -1.93 -0.09 -35.11
CA ILE A 9 -3.10 -0.13 -34.24
C ILE A 9 -2.85 -1.06 -33.05
N ILE A 10 -2.29 -2.24 -33.28
CA ILE A 10 -1.98 -3.21 -32.23
C ILE A 10 -0.97 -2.61 -31.24
N ILE A 11 0.08 -1.97 -31.72
CA ILE A 11 1.10 -1.35 -30.87
C ILE A 11 0.50 -0.26 -30.01
N VAL A 12 -0.34 0.61 -30.57
CA VAL A 12 -1.01 1.69 -29.84
C VAL A 12 -1.91 1.13 -28.75
N VAL A 13 -2.70 0.09 -29.06
CA VAL A 13 -3.58 -0.54 -28.07
C VAL A 13 -2.78 -1.14 -26.93
N LEU A 14 -1.68 -1.84 -27.22
CA LEU A 14 -0.82 -2.42 -26.19
C LEU A 14 -0.18 -1.36 -25.32
N LEU A 15 0.25 -0.24 -25.90
CA LEU A 15 0.83 0.88 -25.13
C LEU A 15 -0.20 1.51 -24.21
N VAL A 16 -1.43 1.67 -24.66
CA VAL A 16 -2.51 2.22 -23.84
C VAL A 16 -2.82 1.30 -22.67
N ILE A 17 -2.90 -0.01 -22.92
CA ILE A 17 -3.15 -0.99 -21.87
C ILE A 17 -2.00 -0.99 -20.85
N ALA A 18 -0.76 -1.00 -21.29
CA ALA A 18 0.41 -0.97 -20.41
C ALA A 18 0.43 0.30 -19.56
N PHE A 19 0.14 1.45 -20.16
CA PHE A 19 0.07 2.71 -19.45
C PHE A 19 -1.03 2.73 -18.39
N ALA A 20 -2.20 2.19 -18.73
CA ALA A 20 -3.32 2.10 -17.80
C ALA A 20 -2.98 1.21 -16.60
N ILE A 21 -2.30 0.08 -16.81
CA ILE A 21 -1.88 -0.83 -15.76
C ILE A 21 -0.87 -0.16 -14.82
N VAL A 22 0.14 0.50 -15.38
CA VAL A 22 1.16 1.20 -14.58
C VAL A 22 0.53 2.31 -13.76
N ARG A 23 -0.36 3.08 -14.37
CA ARG A 23 -1.04 4.17 -13.68
C ARG A 23 -1.97 3.66 -12.58
N SER A 24 -2.64 2.55 -12.82
CA SER A 24 -3.51 1.91 -11.83
C SER A 24 -2.74 1.47 -10.59
N LYS A 25 -1.55 0.88 -10.77
CA LYS A 25 -0.72 0.45 -9.65
C LYS A 25 -0.29 1.61 -8.76
N HIS A 26 0.03 2.76 -9.34
CA HIS A 26 0.39 3.95 -8.56
C HIS A 26 -0.75 4.46 -7.70
N LYS A 27 -1.97 4.45 -8.23
CA LYS A 27 -3.16 4.84 -7.46
C LYS A 27 -3.43 3.90 -6.29
N ASP A 28 -3.19 2.60 -6.50
CA ASP A 28 -3.49 1.58 -5.50
C ASP A 28 -2.66 1.77 -4.23
N PHE A 29 -1.36 2.08 -4.33
CA PHE A 29 -0.52 2.30 -3.16
C PHE A 29 -0.98 3.49 -2.32
N LYS A 30 -1.39 4.57 -2.94
CA LYS A 30 -1.87 5.75 -2.22
C LYS A 30 -3.17 5.44 -1.48
N ILE A 31 -4.08 4.73 -2.12
CA ILE A 31 -5.34 4.30 -1.51
C ILE A 31 -5.07 3.34 -0.35
N GLU A 32 -4.15 2.40 -0.53
CA GLU A 32 -3.78 1.44 0.51
C GLU A 32 -3.17 2.13 1.73
N ALA A 33 -2.31 3.13 1.53
CA ALA A 33 -1.73 3.88 2.62
C ALA A 33 -2.80 4.61 3.43
N ASN A 34 -3.76 5.25 2.75
CA ASN A 34 -4.89 5.90 3.41
C ASN A 34 -5.73 4.91 4.22
N LYS A 35 -6.03 3.76 3.63
CA LYS A 35 -6.80 2.71 4.30
C LYS A 35 -6.05 2.16 5.51
N LEU A 36 -4.75 1.98 5.39
CA LEU A 36 -3.93 1.48 6.49
C LEU A 36 -3.98 2.43 7.68
N VAL A 37 -3.81 3.73 7.44
CA VAL A 37 -3.90 4.74 8.49
C VAL A 37 -5.28 4.70 9.16
N GLU A 38 -6.33 4.57 8.37
CA GLU A 38 -7.70 4.48 8.89
C GLU A 38 -7.90 3.23 9.74
N TYR A 39 -7.39 2.08 9.28
CA TYR A 39 -7.50 0.82 10.02
C TYR A 39 -6.68 0.82 11.30
N LEU A 40 -5.63 1.63 11.37
CA LEU A 40 -4.81 1.81 12.57
C LEU A 40 -5.47 2.75 13.59
N GLY A 41 -6.62 3.30 13.28
CA GLY A 41 -7.34 4.20 14.16
C GLY A 41 -7.20 5.67 13.83
N GLY A 42 -6.62 5.99 12.66
CA GLY A 42 -6.41 7.35 12.21
C GLY A 42 -5.03 7.90 12.61
N LYS A 43 -4.68 9.04 12.06
CA LYS A 43 -3.37 9.68 12.31
C LYS A 43 -3.14 9.98 13.78
N ASN A 44 -4.18 10.35 14.51
CA ASN A 44 -4.08 10.72 15.92
C ASN A 44 -3.71 9.55 16.81
N ASN A 45 -3.98 8.31 16.36
CA ASN A 45 -3.64 7.11 17.10
C ASN A 45 -2.20 6.66 16.85
N ILE A 46 -1.54 7.16 15.83
CA ILE A 46 -0.18 6.79 15.47
C ILE A 46 0.81 7.70 16.20
N ILE A 47 1.61 7.12 17.09
CA ILE A 47 2.67 7.84 17.80
C ILE A 47 3.91 7.89 16.93
N ASN A 48 4.32 6.75 16.40
CA ASN A 48 5.52 6.60 15.61
C ASN A 48 5.40 5.38 14.71
N TYR A 49 6.17 5.35 13.65
CA TYR A 49 6.23 4.19 12.76
C TYR A 49 7.59 4.11 12.10
N GLU A 50 8.00 2.89 11.75
CA GLU A 50 9.25 2.67 11.04
C GLU A 50 9.12 1.43 10.15
N VAL A 51 9.96 1.36 9.13
CA VAL A 51 10.01 0.20 8.25
C VAL A 51 11.37 -0.46 8.40
N ASN A 52 11.35 -1.75 8.68
CA ASN A 52 12.55 -2.58 8.80
C ASN A 52 12.41 -3.75 7.84
N LYS A 53 13.09 -3.67 6.70
CA LYS A 53 13.00 -4.66 5.61
C LYS A 53 11.56 -4.79 5.11
N SER A 54 10.91 -5.92 5.36
CA SER A 54 9.53 -6.17 4.94
C SER A 54 8.51 -5.91 6.04
N ARG A 55 8.96 -5.42 7.20
CA ARG A 55 8.09 -5.20 8.36
C ARG A 55 7.79 -3.72 8.54
N PHE A 56 6.53 -3.43 8.71
CA PHE A 56 6.06 -2.10 9.09
C PHE A 56 5.72 -2.13 10.57
N VAL A 57 6.50 -1.42 11.38
CA VAL A 57 6.30 -1.38 12.84
C VAL A 57 5.70 -0.03 13.21
N VAL A 58 4.53 -0.05 13.81
CA VAL A 58 3.83 1.18 14.20
C VAL A 58 3.56 1.15 15.70
N THR A 59 3.84 2.27 16.38
CA THR A 59 3.52 2.47 17.79
C THR A 59 2.24 3.26 17.89
N LEU A 60 1.28 2.75 18.63
CA LEU A 60 -0.08 3.29 18.71
C LEU A 60 -0.43 3.71 20.14
N LYS A 61 -1.33 4.68 20.25
CA LYS A 61 -1.87 5.08 21.55
C LYS A 61 -2.84 4.02 22.08
N ASP A 62 -3.67 3.47 21.20
CA ASP A 62 -4.67 2.47 21.53
C ASP A 62 -4.69 1.41 20.45
N THR A 63 -4.36 0.17 20.82
CA THR A 63 -4.36 -0.97 19.90
C THR A 63 -5.73 -1.61 19.76
N GLU A 64 -6.66 -1.33 20.65
CA GLU A 64 -7.99 -1.93 20.62
C GLU A 64 -8.85 -1.42 19.47
N ILE A 65 -8.61 -0.19 19.02
CA ILE A 65 -9.37 0.40 17.89
C ILE A 65 -8.83 -0.01 16.51
N VAL A 66 -7.76 -0.80 16.48
CA VAL A 66 -7.15 -1.24 15.23
C VAL A 66 -7.96 -2.37 14.61
N ASN A 67 -8.24 -2.27 13.33
CA ASN A 67 -8.92 -3.31 12.56
C ASN A 67 -7.90 -4.26 11.92
N LYS A 68 -7.45 -5.25 12.69
CA LYS A 68 -6.42 -6.20 12.25
C LYS A 68 -6.87 -7.03 11.06
N ASP A 69 -8.13 -7.45 11.03
CA ASP A 69 -8.67 -8.25 9.94
C ASP A 69 -8.63 -7.50 8.61
N ALA A 70 -8.97 -6.22 8.63
CA ALA A 70 -8.92 -5.39 7.43
C ALA A 70 -7.49 -5.22 6.93
N ILE A 71 -6.52 -5.07 7.85
CA ILE A 71 -5.11 -4.95 7.50
C ILE A 71 -4.61 -6.24 6.84
N GLN A 72 -4.99 -7.40 7.35
CA GLN A 72 -4.64 -8.67 6.73
C GLN A 72 -5.23 -8.81 5.33
N LYS A 73 -6.45 -8.35 5.13
CA LYS A 73 -7.11 -8.40 3.82
C LYS A 73 -6.47 -7.47 2.79
N MET A 74 -5.73 -6.47 3.23
CA MET A 74 -4.98 -5.60 2.33
C MET A 74 -3.79 -6.29 1.66
N GLY A 75 -3.45 -7.49 2.10
CA GLY A 75 -2.31 -8.23 1.56
C GLY A 75 -1.16 -8.39 2.56
N ALA A 76 -1.38 -8.04 3.81
CA ALA A 76 -0.39 -8.28 4.86
C ALA A 76 -0.21 -9.77 5.08
N GLN A 77 1.03 -10.23 5.12
CA GLN A 77 1.36 -11.64 5.35
C GLN A 77 1.16 -12.03 6.80
N GLY A 78 1.29 -11.07 7.71
CA GLY A 78 1.08 -11.31 9.12
C GLY A 78 0.94 -10.00 9.87
N VAL A 79 0.22 -10.05 11.00
CA VAL A 79 0.04 -8.92 11.90
C VAL A 79 0.30 -9.40 13.32
N VAL A 80 1.30 -8.82 13.99
CA VAL A 80 1.67 -9.19 15.36
C VAL A 80 1.55 -7.98 16.26
N GLU A 81 0.80 -8.12 17.35
CA GLU A 81 0.64 -7.08 18.36
C GLU A 81 1.53 -7.37 19.57
N ILE A 82 2.37 -6.41 19.94
CA ILE A 82 3.25 -6.50 21.10
C ILE A 82 3.11 -5.20 21.88
N GLU A 83 2.47 -5.22 23.04
CA GLU A 83 2.18 -4.03 23.86
C GLU A 83 1.46 -2.96 23.03
N ASN A 84 2.07 -1.79 22.85
CA ASN A 84 1.48 -0.69 22.07
C ASN A 84 1.97 -0.68 20.62
N GLN A 85 2.71 -1.70 20.21
CA GLN A 85 3.26 -1.79 18.87
C GLN A 85 2.55 -2.84 18.04
N LEU A 86 2.36 -2.52 16.78
CA LEU A 86 1.79 -3.44 15.81
C LEU A 86 2.83 -3.67 14.70
N LYS A 87 3.23 -4.92 14.53
CA LYS A 87 4.17 -5.31 13.48
C LYS A 87 3.37 -5.93 12.33
N ILE A 88 3.47 -5.30 11.17
CA ILE A 88 2.74 -5.73 9.98
C ILE A 88 3.76 -6.15 8.93
N ILE A 89 3.63 -7.36 8.42
CA ILE A 89 4.55 -7.90 7.41
C ILE A 89 3.91 -7.74 6.04
N PHE A 90 4.43 -6.80 5.24
CA PHE A 90 3.94 -6.50 3.90
C PHE A 90 4.86 -7.02 2.78
N GLY A 91 6.01 -7.56 3.12
CA GLY A 91 6.98 -7.94 2.11
C GLY A 91 7.64 -6.72 1.46
N ASN A 92 7.78 -6.73 0.14
CA ASN A 92 8.48 -5.65 -0.57
C ASN A 92 7.71 -4.34 -0.59
N ASP A 93 6.42 -4.35 -0.27
CA ASP A 93 5.56 -3.16 -0.35
C ASP A 93 5.69 -2.25 0.88
N ALA A 94 6.35 -2.71 1.94
CA ALA A 94 6.46 -1.96 3.19
C ALA A 94 7.11 -0.58 3.00
N LYS A 95 8.17 -0.51 2.20
CA LYS A 95 8.87 0.76 1.93
C LYS A 95 7.99 1.75 1.18
N ASN A 96 7.22 1.26 0.21
CA ASN A 96 6.32 2.09 -0.58
C ASN A 96 5.20 2.64 0.28
N LEU A 97 4.64 1.82 1.16
CA LEU A 97 3.61 2.25 2.09
C LEU A 97 4.11 3.33 3.04
N LYS A 98 5.32 3.17 3.56
CA LYS A 98 5.93 4.19 4.43
C LYS A 98 6.05 5.53 3.71
N LYS A 99 6.49 5.52 2.47
CA LYS A 99 6.66 6.73 1.67
C LYS A 99 5.34 7.49 1.54
N TYR A 100 4.26 6.78 1.24
CA TYR A 100 2.94 7.40 1.09
C TYR A 100 2.38 7.89 2.43
N ILE A 101 2.63 7.16 3.51
CA ILE A 101 2.20 7.59 4.85
C ILE A 101 2.94 8.85 5.26
N ASP A 102 4.23 8.96 4.96
CA ASP A 102 5.01 10.18 5.22
C ASP A 102 4.41 11.39 4.50
N GLU A 103 3.92 11.19 3.28
CA GLU A 103 3.26 12.26 2.52
C GLU A 103 1.93 12.69 3.13
N LEU A 104 1.23 11.78 3.81
CA LEU A 104 -0.05 12.06 4.46
C LEU A 104 0.09 12.85 5.75
N LYS A 105 1.26 12.82 6.33
CA LYS A 105 1.57 13.63 7.51
C LYS A 105 1.88 15.05 7.14
#